data_ee1662b35c31473ad64b66115f9114b2
#
_entry.id   ee1662b35c31473ad64b66115f9114b2
#
_cell.length_a   1.000
_cell.length_b   1.000
_cell.length_c   1.000
_cell.angle_alpha   90.00
_cell.angle_beta   90.00
_cell.angle_gamma   90.00
#
_symmetry.space_group_name_H-M   'P 1'
#
loop_
_entity.id
_entity.type
_entity.pdbx_description
1 polymer ?
#
loop_
_entity_poly.entity_id
_entity_poly.type
_entity_poly.pdbx_seq_one_letter_code
_entity_poly.pdbx_strand_id
1 'polypeptide(L)'
;PGVADTVERLRDAIRGRQQQLANIEQAWARLVEARDAIRTLLGEDPQAAIAQLDAEQRSCAEQLADAQALLTRFKHYLAHEPLLYTLFGWFGPVAGKRLRLAKLQFDETASDLQSAASVGEIEARLTAAMAQASKAQKTAEAQLQQAQQLQLAEQRQLANWQSAIAVLPTPVDKTAAEITLYDCDSWADTTLRFEIFLLTTHYWEGRWLMEVAENLPEIIKSRSKTGRKTLEQNWRRWMKLTPCLVATFFMLPKELRCKRHDGNGFVGAYALDFIDLLIVDEAGQLLPEVAAPSFALARQALVIGD
;
A
#
# COMPACT_ATOMS: atom_id res chain seq x y z
N PRO A 1 -4.46 -38.71 -16.28
CA PRO A 1 -5.12 -37.42 -16.49
C PRO A 1 -5.04 -37.03 -17.96
N GLY A 2 -6.17 -36.59 -18.55
CA GLY A 2 -6.20 -36.11 -19.91
C GLY A 2 -5.45 -34.79 -20.09
N VAL A 3 -5.20 -34.40 -21.36
CA VAL A 3 -4.55 -33.08 -21.64
C VAL A 3 -5.38 -31.94 -21.08
N ALA A 4 -6.70 -32.01 -21.14
CA ALA A 4 -7.60 -31.00 -20.59
C ALA A 4 -7.42 -30.81 -19.08
N ASP A 5 -7.39 -31.92 -18.30
CA ASP A 5 -7.19 -31.84 -16.85
C ASP A 5 -5.80 -31.26 -16.49
N THR A 6 -4.80 -31.53 -17.34
CA THR A 6 -3.46 -30.98 -17.17
C THR A 6 -3.44 -29.48 -17.42
N VAL A 7 -4.11 -29.02 -18.48
CA VAL A 7 -4.24 -27.58 -18.81
C VAL A 7 -4.94 -26.81 -17.67
N GLU A 8 -6.00 -27.37 -17.08
CA GLU A 8 -6.69 -26.74 -15.96
C GLU A 8 -5.78 -26.64 -14.73
N ARG A 9 -5.05 -27.72 -14.37
CA ARG A 9 -4.08 -27.67 -13.26
C ARG A 9 -2.96 -26.66 -13.47
N LEU A 10 -2.45 -26.56 -14.70
CA LEU A 10 -1.44 -25.55 -15.05
C LEU A 10 -1.98 -24.14 -14.88
N ARG A 11 -3.21 -23.89 -15.33
CA ARG A 11 -3.87 -22.58 -15.16
C ARG A 11 -4.00 -22.21 -13.69
N ASP A 12 -4.42 -23.14 -12.85
CA ASP A 12 -4.59 -22.89 -11.41
C ASP A 12 -3.24 -22.68 -10.71
N ALA A 13 -2.20 -23.42 -11.11
CA ALA A 13 -0.84 -23.21 -10.64
C ALA A 13 -0.31 -21.82 -11.00
N ILE A 14 -0.50 -21.37 -12.25
CA ILE A 14 -0.13 -20.02 -12.71
C ILE A 14 -0.80 -18.95 -11.83
N ARG A 15 -2.12 -19.07 -11.63
CA ARG A 15 -2.88 -18.13 -10.78
C ARG A 15 -2.35 -18.11 -9.34
N GLY A 16 -2.02 -19.26 -8.79
CA GLY A 16 -1.43 -19.36 -7.44
C GLY A 16 -0.11 -18.60 -7.33
N ARG A 17 0.79 -18.74 -8.32
CA ARG A 17 2.08 -18.00 -8.35
C ARG A 17 1.90 -16.50 -8.57
N GLN A 18 0.97 -16.10 -9.45
CA GLN A 18 0.62 -14.70 -9.65
C GLN A 18 0.07 -14.06 -8.37
N GLN A 19 -0.77 -14.81 -7.62
CA GLN A 19 -1.29 -14.35 -6.34
C GLN A 19 -0.18 -14.17 -5.29
N GLN A 20 0.83 -15.04 -5.28
CA GLN A 20 2.00 -14.90 -4.40
C GLN A 20 2.77 -13.61 -4.70
N LEU A 21 3.02 -13.28 -5.97
CA LEU A 21 3.65 -12.01 -6.35
C LEU A 21 2.81 -10.81 -5.91
N ALA A 22 1.51 -10.82 -6.19
CA ALA A 22 0.61 -9.74 -5.80
C ALA A 22 0.56 -9.56 -4.27
N ASN A 23 0.62 -10.65 -3.49
CA ASN A 23 0.67 -10.59 -2.03
C ASN A 23 1.96 -9.93 -1.52
N ILE A 24 3.11 -10.17 -2.17
CA ILE A 24 4.39 -9.52 -1.83
C ILE A 24 4.28 -8.01 -2.05
N GLU A 25 3.79 -7.58 -3.22
CA GLU A 25 3.62 -6.16 -3.55
C GLU A 25 2.65 -5.46 -2.58
N GLN A 26 1.51 -6.10 -2.27
CA GLN A 26 0.53 -5.55 -1.33
C GLN A 26 1.07 -5.48 0.10
N ALA A 27 1.80 -6.50 0.56
CA ALA A 27 2.37 -6.50 1.90
C ALA A 27 3.41 -5.39 2.05
N TRP A 28 4.24 -5.17 1.03
CA TRP A 28 5.18 -4.05 1.00
C TRP A 28 4.49 -2.69 1.05
N ALA A 29 3.50 -2.47 0.19
CA ALA A 29 2.76 -1.22 0.15
C ALA A 29 2.15 -0.86 1.52
N ARG A 30 1.55 -1.84 2.21
CA ARG A 30 0.99 -1.66 3.54
C ARG A 30 2.04 -1.39 4.62
N LEU A 31 3.22 -2.01 4.51
CA LEU A 31 4.33 -1.77 5.43
C LEU A 31 4.88 -0.35 5.26
N VAL A 32 5.05 0.11 4.01
CA VAL A 32 5.50 1.48 3.72
C VAL A 32 4.48 2.49 4.24
N GLU A 33 3.19 2.29 3.98
CA GLU A 33 2.12 3.15 4.50
C GLU A 33 2.13 3.24 6.04
N ALA A 34 2.31 2.12 6.73
CA ALA A 34 2.39 2.09 8.19
C ALA A 34 3.64 2.83 8.71
N ARG A 35 4.79 2.69 8.06
CA ARG A 35 6.03 3.41 8.39
C ARG A 35 5.90 4.92 8.15
N ASP A 36 5.29 5.31 7.06
CA ASP A 36 5.06 6.72 6.73
C ASP A 36 4.09 7.38 7.73
N ALA A 37 3.06 6.66 8.17
CA ALA A 37 2.15 7.14 9.21
C ALA A 37 2.88 7.36 10.56
N ILE A 38 3.78 6.45 10.95
CA ILE A 38 4.62 6.61 12.14
C ILE A 38 5.55 7.80 11.98
N ARG A 39 6.27 7.90 10.86
CA ARG A 39 7.20 9.01 10.60
C ARG A 39 6.49 10.36 10.63
N THR A 40 5.29 10.44 10.09
CA THR A 40 4.49 11.67 10.07
C THR A 40 4.07 12.12 11.47
N LEU A 41 3.71 11.19 12.35
CA LEU A 41 3.24 11.52 13.71
C LEU A 41 4.39 11.63 14.72
N LEU A 42 5.39 10.74 14.67
CA LEU A 42 6.41 10.56 15.70
C LEU A 42 7.82 11.01 15.25
N GLY A 43 8.00 11.36 13.96
CA GLY A 43 9.30 11.76 13.42
C GLY A 43 10.23 10.59 13.14
N GLU A 44 11.55 10.88 13.11
CA GLU A 44 12.58 9.91 12.73
C GLU A 44 12.93 8.91 13.84
N ASP A 45 12.66 9.25 15.12
CA ASP A 45 12.84 8.35 16.25
C ASP A 45 11.52 8.09 17.00
N PRO A 46 10.73 7.12 16.54
CA PRO A 46 9.44 6.81 17.16
C PRO A 46 9.54 6.33 18.61
N GLN A 47 10.65 5.68 18.99
CA GLN A 47 10.82 5.17 20.35
C GLN A 47 11.03 6.31 21.33
N ALA A 48 11.89 7.27 21.00
CA ALA A 48 12.10 8.47 21.80
C ALA A 48 10.81 9.30 21.90
N ALA A 49 10.07 9.45 20.80
CA ALA A 49 8.80 10.18 20.78
C ALA A 49 7.73 9.52 21.68
N ILE A 50 7.59 8.21 21.65
CA ILE A 50 6.65 7.48 22.52
C ILE A 50 7.08 7.61 23.99
N ALA A 51 8.38 7.52 24.30
CA ALA A 51 8.87 7.72 25.67
C ALA A 51 8.59 9.13 26.19
N GLN A 52 8.70 10.15 25.33
CA GLN A 52 8.33 11.51 25.66
C GLN A 52 6.83 11.66 25.93
N LEU A 53 5.97 11.11 25.08
CA LEU A 53 4.52 11.13 25.27
C LEU A 53 4.09 10.41 26.56
N ASP A 54 4.75 9.31 26.91
CA ASP A 54 4.51 8.60 28.17
C ASP A 54 4.92 9.44 29.38
N ALA A 55 6.05 10.14 29.30
CA ALA A 55 6.47 11.07 30.34
C ALA A 55 5.52 12.28 30.50
N GLU A 56 5.05 12.84 29.37
CA GLU A 56 4.05 13.92 29.36
C GLU A 56 2.72 13.46 29.98
N GLN A 57 2.25 12.28 29.64
CA GLN A 57 1.02 11.69 30.19
C GLN A 57 1.14 11.51 31.73
N ARG A 58 2.28 11.02 32.24
CA ARG A 58 2.53 10.90 33.68
C ARG A 58 2.52 12.26 34.36
N SER A 59 3.20 13.24 33.78
CA SER A 59 3.23 14.61 34.33
C SER A 59 1.82 15.23 34.37
N CYS A 60 1.01 15.05 33.32
CA CYS A 60 -0.37 15.53 33.33
C CYS A 60 -1.25 14.81 34.37
N ALA A 61 -1.01 13.51 34.60
CA ALA A 61 -1.72 12.76 35.64
C ALA A 61 -1.38 13.25 37.05
N GLU A 62 -0.10 13.55 37.33
CA GLU A 62 0.35 14.15 38.60
C GLU A 62 -0.30 15.53 38.81
N GLN A 63 -0.27 16.39 37.77
CA GLN A 63 -0.91 17.71 37.82
C GLN A 63 -2.41 17.63 38.10
N LEU A 64 -3.11 16.65 37.52
CA LEU A 64 -4.52 16.43 37.81
C LEU A 64 -4.73 15.97 39.24
N ALA A 65 -3.92 15.05 39.74
CA ALA A 65 -4.02 14.56 41.10
C ALA A 65 -3.78 15.71 42.14
N ASP A 66 -2.79 16.57 41.89
CA ASP A 66 -2.52 17.74 42.70
C ASP A 66 -3.69 18.74 42.67
N ALA A 67 -4.21 19.05 41.51
CA ALA A 67 -5.37 19.95 41.37
C ALA A 67 -6.63 19.39 42.04
N GLN A 68 -6.86 18.09 41.98
CA GLN A 68 -7.95 17.42 42.68
C GLN A 68 -7.75 17.45 44.19
N ALA A 69 -6.53 17.22 44.70
CA ALA A 69 -6.21 17.27 46.12
C ALA A 69 -6.43 18.67 46.68
N LEU A 70 -5.95 19.70 45.96
CA LEU A 70 -6.16 21.11 46.37
C LEU A 70 -7.63 21.49 46.41
N LEU A 71 -8.41 21.15 45.39
CA LEU A 71 -9.85 21.45 45.37
C LEU A 71 -10.59 20.69 46.49
N THR A 72 -10.25 19.45 46.71
CA THR A 72 -10.86 18.62 47.78
C THR A 72 -10.54 19.20 49.16
N ARG A 73 -9.28 19.56 49.42
CA ARG A 73 -8.84 20.22 50.66
C ARG A 73 -9.59 21.53 50.89
N PHE A 74 -9.74 22.34 49.84
CA PHE A 74 -10.46 23.62 49.94
C PHE A 74 -11.93 23.43 50.21
N LYS A 75 -12.62 22.48 49.52
CA LYS A 75 -14.01 22.14 49.78
C LYS A 75 -14.23 21.63 51.22
N HIS A 76 -13.31 20.80 51.72
CA HIS A 76 -13.33 20.35 53.11
C HIS A 76 -13.19 21.52 54.11
N TYR A 77 -12.27 22.49 53.83
CA TYR A 77 -12.14 23.71 54.63
C TYR A 77 -13.47 24.51 54.64
N LEU A 78 -14.10 24.74 53.50
CA LEU A 78 -15.39 25.44 53.42
C LEU A 78 -16.51 24.72 54.16
N ALA A 79 -16.56 23.38 54.12
CA ALA A 79 -17.57 22.60 54.83
C ALA A 79 -17.47 22.66 56.35
N HIS A 80 -16.28 22.96 56.90
CA HIS A 80 -16.02 23.09 58.32
C HIS A 80 -15.90 24.54 58.79
N GLU A 81 -16.27 25.49 57.92
CA GLU A 81 -16.25 26.91 58.22
C GLU A 81 -17.27 27.25 59.32
N PRO A 82 -16.94 28.15 60.29
CA PRO A 82 -17.91 28.59 61.30
C PRO A 82 -19.18 29.19 60.69
N LEU A 83 -20.35 28.88 61.19
CA LEU A 83 -21.63 29.39 60.73
C LEU A 83 -21.71 30.90 60.56
N LEU A 84 -20.93 31.64 61.35
CA LEU A 84 -20.85 33.10 61.29
C LEU A 84 -20.35 33.57 59.89
N TYR A 85 -19.43 32.87 59.23
CA TYR A 85 -18.95 33.23 57.92
C TYR A 85 -19.95 32.84 56.81
N THR A 86 -20.76 31.81 57.03
CA THR A 86 -21.79 31.40 56.09
C THR A 86 -22.99 32.35 56.12
N LEU A 87 -23.40 32.78 57.32
CA LEU A 87 -24.55 33.68 57.49
C LEU A 87 -24.24 35.15 57.22
N PHE A 88 -23.06 35.63 57.56
CA PHE A 88 -22.66 37.07 57.47
C PHE A 88 -21.55 37.29 56.46
N GLY A 89 -21.26 36.35 55.59
CA GLY A 89 -20.20 36.43 54.58
C GLY A 89 -20.35 37.56 53.54
N TRP A 90 -21.53 38.15 53.43
CA TRP A 90 -21.82 39.31 52.59
C TRP A 90 -21.38 40.64 53.25
N PHE A 91 -21.17 40.68 54.57
CA PHE A 91 -20.76 41.88 55.29
C PHE A 91 -19.25 42.12 55.12
N GLY A 92 -18.84 43.28 54.59
CA GLY A 92 -17.47 43.60 54.16
C GLY A 92 -16.34 43.20 55.12
N PRO A 93 -16.38 43.55 56.43
CA PRO A 93 -15.35 43.17 57.38
C PRO A 93 -15.25 41.65 57.62
N VAL A 94 -16.38 40.94 57.61
CA VAL A 94 -16.45 39.49 57.76
C VAL A 94 -15.94 38.79 56.47
N ALA A 95 -16.34 39.30 55.30
CA ALA A 95 -15.89 38.83 54.01
C ALA A 95 -14.34 38.95 53.85
N GLY A 96 -13.77 40.09 54.25
CA GLY A 96 -12.34 40.30 54.20
C GLY A 96 -11.55 39.37 55.14
N LYS A 97 -12.04 39.09 56.36
CA LYS A 97 -11.44 38.12 57.26
C LYS A 97 -11.56 36.68 56.77
N ARG A 98 -12.70 36.32 56.22
CA ARG A 98 -12.97 35.03 55.57
C ARG A 98 -12.01 34.77 54.41
N LEU A 99 -11.83 35.75 53.54
CA LEU A 99 -10.90 35.66 52.40
C LEU A 99 -9.44 35.51 52.87
N ARG A 100 -9.00 36.25 53.90
CA ARG A 100 -7.65 36.09 54.44
C ARG A 100 -7.40 34.69 55.01
N LEU A 101 -8.35 34.12 55.75
CA LEU A 101 -8.25 32.76 56.27
C LEU A 101 -8.26 31.70 55.16
N ALA A 102 -9.07 31.89 54.12
CA ALA A 102 -9.07 31.04 52.95
C ALA A 102 -7.73 31.03 52.20
N LYS A 103 -7.10 32.22 52.04
CA LYS A 103 -5.78 32.36 51.42
C LYS A 103 -4.66 31.69 52.22
N LEU A 104 -4.75 31.64 53.53
CA LEU A 104 -3.78 30.94 54.38
C LEU A 104 -3.77 29.42 54.22
N GLN A 105 -4.76 28.84 53.51
CA GLN A 105 -4.79 27.42 53.19
C GLN A 105 -3.83 27.06 52.04
N PHE A 106 -3.28 28.04 51.32
CA PHE A 106 -2.40 27.87 50.18
C PHE A 106 -1.03 28.47 50.49
N ASP A 107 0.02 27.91 49.92
CA ASP A 107 1.38 28.41 50.02
C ASP A 107 1.49 29.80 49.35
N GLU A 108 2.43 30.63 49.80
CA GLU A 108 2.69 31.96 49.24
C GLU A 108 3.08 31.90 47.73
N THR A 109 3.58 30.75 47.26
CA THR A 109 3.94 30.49 45.88
C THR A 109 2.74 30.42 44.95
N ALA A 110 1.52 30.18 45.47
CA ALA A 110 0.28 30.16 44.69
C ALA A 110 -0.24 31.60 44.42
N SER A 111 0.56 32.40 43.72
CA SER A 111 0.30 33.84 43.46
C SER A 111 -1.07 34.09 42.82
N ASP A 112 -1.52 33.16 41.97
CA ASP A 112 -2.83 33.24 41.30
C ASP A 112 -3.99 33.14 42.31
N LEU A 113 -3.94 32.23 43.27
CA LEU A 113 -4.94 32.10 44.32
C LEU A 113 -4.85 33.23 45.34
N GLN A 114 -3.66 33.76 45.62
CA GLN A 114 -3.43 34.89 46.52
C GLN A 114 -4.00 36.21 45.97
N SER A 115 -4.11 36.35 44.64
CA SER A 115 -4.68 37.53 43.99
C SER A 115 -6.22 37.56 43.98
N ALA A 116 -6.90 36.49 44.35
CA ALA A 116 -8.35 36.37 44.31
C ALA A 116 -9.05 37.44 45.19
N ALA A 117 -10.12 38.03 44.70
CA ALA A 117 -10.90 39.06 45.37
C ALA A 117 -11.99 38.50 46.30
N SER A 118 -12.35 37.21 46.13
CA SER A 118 -13.37 36.51 46.93
C SER A 118 -13.10 35.04 47.12
N VAL A 119 -13.73 34.41 48.10
CA VAL A 119 -13.66 32.95 48.33
C VAL A 119 -14.27 32.18 47.18
N GLY A 120 -15.36 32.68 46.59
CA GLY A 120 -15.98 32.08 45.41
C GLY A 120 -15.04 32.13 44.18
N GLU A 121 -14.22 33.15 44.06
CA GLU A 121 -13.22 33.25 42.99
C GLU A 121 -12.10 32.22 43.16
N ILE A 122 -11.66 31.97 44.42
CA ILE A 122 -10.69 30.88 44.70
C ILE A 122 -11.27 29.53 44.27
N GLU A 123 -12.52 29.23 44.65
CA GLU A 123 -13.19 27.98 44.25
C GLU A 123 -13.35 27.84 42.73
N ALA A 124 -13.74 28.93 42.07
CA ALA A 124 -13.86 28.97 40.61
C ALA A 124 -12.52 28.71 39.94
N ARG A 125 -11.41 29.35 40.40
CA ARG A 125 -10.07 29.14 39.85
C ARG A 125 -9.57 27.71 40.09
N LEU A 126 -9.77 27.13 41.27
CA LEU A 126 -9.43 25.73 41.53
C LEU A 126 -10.22 24.75 40.67
N THR A 127 -11.51 25.01 40.48
CA THR A 127 -12.36 24.18 39.62
C THR A 127 -11.91 24.30 38.16
N ALA A 128 -11.56 25.49 37.70
CA ALA A 128 -11.04 25.71 36.35
C ALA A 128 -9.68 25.01 36.16
N ALA A 129 -8.76 25.11 37.13
CA ALA A 129 -7.46 24.43 37.09
C ALA A 129 -7.62 22.89 36.99
N MET A 130 -8.53 22.31 37.80
CA MET A 130 -8.82 20.88 37.75
C MET A 130 -9.41 20.50 36.40
N ALA A 131 -10.33 21.29 35.85
CA ALA A 131 -10.92 21.01 34.53
C ALA A 131 -9.86 21.10 33.42
N GLN A 132 -8.94 22.07 33.49
CA GLN A 132 -7.83 22.22 32.54
C GLN A 132 -6.85 21.03 32.64
N ALA A 133 -6.45 20.63 33.84
CA ALA A 133 -5.59 19.47 34.04
C ALA A 133 -6.25 18.16 33.55
N SER A 134 -7.55 17.99 33.83
CA SER A 134 -8.29 16.84 33.31
C SER A 134 -8.35 16.81 31.78
N LYS A 135 -8.51 17.95 31.12
CA LYS A 135 -8.46 18.05 29.65
C LYS A 135 -7.06 17.74 29.13
N ALA A 136 -6.01 18.28 29.76
CA ALA A 136 -4.63 18.02 29.36
C ALA A 136 -4.28 16.53 29.48
N GLN A 137 -4.63 15.88 30.58
CA GLN A 137 -4.44 14.44 30.76
C GLN A 137 -5.13 13.62 29.69
N LYS A 138 -6.41 13.89 29.39
CA LYS A 138 -7.14 13.17 28.34
C LYS A 138 -6.51 13.35 26.97
N THR A 139 -5.98 14.53 26.68
CA THR A 139 -5.29 14.79 25.42
C THR A 139 -3.98 14.02 25.34
N ALA A 140 -3.16 14.04 26.38
CA ALA A 140 -1.90 13.30 26.43
C ALA A 140 -2.12 11.77 26.35
N GLU A 141 -3.15 11.27 27.04
CA GLU A 141 -3.55 9.86 26.98
C GLU A 141 -3.96 9.45 25.57
N ALA A 142 -4.78 10.26 24.88
CA ALA A 142 -5.20 9.99 23.52
C ALA A 142 -4.03 9.99 22.52
N GLN A 143 -3.07 10.91 22.68
CA GLN A 143 -1.86 10.97 21.84
C GLN A 143 -0.98 9.74 22.06
N LEU A 144 -0.74 9.33 23.30
CA LEU A 144 0.02 8.13 23.61
C LEU A 144 -0.65 6.86 23.06
N GLN A 145 -1.96 6.74 23.24
CA GLN A 145 -2.72 5.61 22.69
C GLN A 145 -2.63 5.56 21.15
N GLN A 146 -2.75 6.70 20.48
CA GLN A 146 -2.61 6.77 19.03
C GLN A 146 -1.21 6.33 18.57
N ALA A 147 -0.15 6.80 19.24
CA ALA A 147 1.23 6.42 18.96
C ALA A 147 1.47 4.90 19.13
N GLN A 148 0.96 4.34 20.22
CA GLN A 148 1.05 2.89 20.49
C GLN A 148 0.28 2.05 19.46
N GLN A 149 -0.89 2.52 19.01
CA GLN A 149 -1.67 1.84 17.97
C GLN A 149 -0.94 1.82 16.63
N LEU A 150 -0.30 2.93 16.24
CA LEU A 150 0.50 2.97 15.01
C LEU A 150 1.71 2.03 15.08
N GLN A 151 2.41 1.99 16.20
CA GLN A 151 3.53 1.06 16.40
C GLN A 151 3.07 -0.39 16.31
N LEU A 152 1.94 -0.73 16.91
CA LEU A 152 1.37 -2.08 16.82
C LEU A 152 0.94 -2.42 15.38
N ALA A 153 0.39 -1.44 14.65
CA ALA A 153 0.02 -1.61 13.25
C ALA A 153 1.25 -1.89 12.38
N GLU A 154 2.36 -1.16 12.54
CA GLU A 154 3.62 -1.42 11.83
C GLU A 154 4.15 -2.84 12.13
N GLN A 155 4.19 -3.24 13.39
CA GLN A 155 4.64 -4.59 13.77
C GLN A 155 3.80 -5.68 13.07
N ARG A 156 2.48 -5.49 12.99
CA ARG A 156 1.60 -6.41 12.25
C ARG A 156 1.90 -6.43 10.75
N GLN A 157 2.14 -5.26 10.14
CA GLN A 157 2.48 -5.19 8.72
C GLN A 157 3.87 -5.78 8.44
N LEU A 158 4.83 -5.62 9.34
CA LEU A 158 6.14 -6.25 9.24
C LEU A 158 6.03 -7.79 9.32
N ALA A 159 5.19 -8.33 10.19
CA ALA A 159 4.93 -9.77 10.26
C ALA A 159 4.24 -10.29 8.98
N ASN A 160 3.28 -9.53 8.42
CA ASN A 160 2.65 -9.85 7.15
C ASN A 160 3.66 -9.84 5.99
N TRP A 161 4.55 -8.85 5.97
CA TRP A 161 5.65 -8.76 5.01
C TRP A 161 6.59 -9.96 5.11
N GLN A 162 7.03 -10.31 6.31
CA GLN A 162 7.86 -11.49 6.55
C GLN A 162 7.18 -12.78 6.05
N SER A 163 5.89 -12.93 6.28
CA SER A 163 5.12 -14.08 5.78
C SER A 163 5.02 -14.08 4.24
N ALA A 164 4.82 -12.91 3.63
CA ALA A 164 4.69 -12.80 2.18
C ALA A 164 5.99 -13.14 1.45
N ILE A 165 7.15 -12.70 1.97
CA ILE A 165 8.46 -12.95 1.35
C ILE A 165 9.02 -14.35 1.65
N ALA A 166 8.42 -15.12 2.55
CA ALA A 166 8.89 -16.46 2.92
C ALA A 166 8.87 -17.48 1.75
N VAL A 167 8.18 -17.15 0.66
CA VAL A 167 8.17 -17.95 -0.58
C VAL A 167 9.39 -17.70 -1.48
N LEU A 168 10.19 -16.66 -1.17
CA LEU A 168 11.40 -16.31 -1.91
C LEU A 168 12.67 -16.84 -1.20
N PRO A 169 13.76 -17.04 -1.92
CA PRO A 169 15.04 -17.47 -1.33
C PRO A 169 15.74 -16.30 -0.63
N THR A 170 15.17 -15.84 0.48
CA THR A 170 15.71 -14.72 1.25
C THR A 170 17.04 -15.09 1.91
N PRO A 171 18.07 -14.22 1.89
CA PRO A 171 19.33 -14.43 2.57
C PRO A 171 19.14 -14.60 4.08
N VAL A 172 19.90 -15.49 4.69
CA VAL A 172 19.81 -15.83 6.14
C VAL A 172 20.33 -14.67 7.01
N ASP A 173 21.19 -13.84 6.46
CA ASP A 173 21.85 -12.71 7.13
C ASP A 173 21.04 -11.42 7.13
N LYS A 174 19.92 -11.38 6.41
CA LYS A 174 19.01 -10.22 6.37
C LYS A 174 17.72 -10.46 7.15
N THR A 175 17.35 -9.51 7.95
CA THR A 175 16.02 -9.49 8.60
C THR A 175 14.94 -9.01 7.64
N ALA A 176 13.68 -9.40 7.87
CA ALA A 176 12.56 -8.93 7.04
C ALA A 176 12.41 -7.39 7.01
N ALA A 177 12.88 -6.71 8.04
CA ALA A 177 12.86 -5.25 8.11
C ALA A 177 13.85 -4.57 7.15
N GLU A 178 14.92 -5.27 6.78
CA GLU A 178 16.00 -4.80 5.88
C GLU A 178 15.76 -5.18 4.42
N ILE A 179 14.88 -6.15 4.16
CA ILE A 179 14.53 -6.58 2.81
C ILE A 179 13.56 -5.60 2.19
N THR A 180 13.91 -5.12 0.99
CA THR A 180 13.08 -4.18 0.21
C THR A 180 12.31 -4.90 -0.89
N LEU A 181 11.32 -4.22 -1.48
CA LEU A 181 10.63 -4.73 -2.67
C LEU A 181 11.59 -4.97 -3.84
N TYR A 182 12.62 -4.11 -3.98
CA TYR A 182 13.64 -4.26 -5.03
C TYR A 182 14.44 -5.56 -4.87
N ASP A 183 14.84 -5.92 -3.63
CA ASP A 183 15.49 -7.21 -3.37
C ASP A 183 14.57 -8.37 -3.78
N CYS A 184 13.28 -8.31 -3.38
CA CYS A 184 12.30 -9.33 -3.71
C CYS A 184 12.05 -9.45 -5.21
N ASP A 185 12.05 -8.35 -5.94
CA ASP A 185 11.86 -8.30 -7.38
C ASP A 185 12.96 -9.09 -8.11
N SER A 186 14.22 -8.86 -7.71
CA SER A 186 15.39 -9.59 -8.23
C SER A 186 15.32 -11.10 -7.94
N TRP A 187 14.88 -11.50 -6.73
CA TRP A 187 14.75 -12.92 -6.40
C TRP A 187 13.54 -13.57 -7.07
N ALA A 188 12.46 -12.84 -7.25
CA ALA A 188 11.26 -13.31 -7.92
C ALA A 188 11.53 -13.65 -9.40
N ASP A 189 12.45 -12.96 -10.08
CA ASP A 189 12.80 -13.22 -11.48
C ASP A 189 13.33 -14.64 -11.70
N THR A 190 14.18 -15.11 -10.78
CA THR A 190 14.79 -16.44 -10.87
C THR A 190 13.96 -17.55 -10.24
N THR A 191 12.86 -17.22 -9.58
CA THR A 191 11.98 -18.18 -8.88
C THR A 191 10.54 -18.07 -9.40
N LEU A 192 9.70 -17.26 -8.77
CA LEU A 192 8.26 -17.21 -9.05
C LEU A 192 7.95 -16.82 -10.51
N ARG A 193 8.63 -15.79 -11.06
CA ARG A 193 8.40 -15.37 -12.46
C ARG A 193 8.91 -16.43 -13.44
N PHE A 194 10.05 -17.04 -13.15
CA PHE A 194 10.55 -18.15 -13.96
C PHE A 194 9.60 -19.34 -13.93
N GLU A 195 9.07 -19.72 -12.76
CA GLU A 195 8.06 -20.77 -12.66
C GLU A 195 6.79 -20.41 -13.44
N ILE A 196 6.29 -19.18 -13.34
CA ILE A 196 5.14 -18.69 -14.10
C ILE A 196 5.42 -18.81 -15.61
N PHE A 197 6.61 -18.45 -16.05
CA PHE A 197 7.02 -18.57 -17.45
C PHE A 197 6.95 -20.05 -17.92
N LEU A 198 7.55 -20.99 -17.19
CA LEU A 198 7.52 -22.40 -17.52
C LEU A 198 6.09 -22.96 -17.55
N LEU A 199 5.31 -22.69 -16.50
CA LEU A 199 3.91 -23.13 -16.42
C LEU A 199 3.07 -22.55 -17.55
N THR A 200 3.30 -21.29 -17.93
CA THR A 200 2.59 -20.63 -19.03
C THR A 200 2.96 -21.24 -20.37
N THR A 201 4.22 -21.58 -20.58
CA THR A 201 4.67 -22.29 -21.80
C THR A 201 3.93 -23.62 -21.94
N HIS A 202 3.97 -24.45 -20.89
CA HIS A 202 3.28 -25.75 -20.89
C HIS A 202 1.75 -25.62 -20.99
N TYR A 203 1.15 -24.58 -20.40
CA TYR A 203 -0.26 -24.29 -20.57
C TYR A 203 -0.63 -24.05 -22.04
N TRP A 204 0.14 -23.23 -22.73
CA TRP A 204 -0.11 -22.92 -24.14
C TRP A 204 0.21 -24.10 -25.06
N GLU A 205 1.23 -24.92 -24.77
CA GLU A 205 1.48 -26.19 -25.45
C GLU A 205 0.27 -27.13 -25.33
N GLY A 206 -0.27 -27.27 -24.13
CA GLY A 206 -1.48 -28.05 -23.89
C GLY A 206 -2.69 -27.54 -24.65
N ARG A 207 -2.90 -26.22 -24.68
CA ARG A 207 -3.95 -25.54 -25.44
C ARG A 207 -3.79 -25.76 -26.96
N TRP A 208 -2.55 -25.73 -27.44
CA TRP A 208 -2.23 -26.02 -28.83
C TRP A 208 -2.55 -27.47 -29.20
N LEU A 209 -2.15 -28.43 -28.37
CA LEU A 209 -2.44 -29.86 -28.57
C LEU A 209 -3.92 -30.12 -28.62
N MET A 210 -4.73 -29.56 -27.75
CA MET A 210 -6.17 -29.67 -27.73
C MET A 210 -6.77 -29.16 -29.04
N GLU A 211 -6.39 -27.94 -29.46
CA GLU A 211 -6.90 -27.32 -30.71
C GLU A 211 -6.52 -28.15 -31.93
N VAL A 212 -5.29 -28.64 -31.99
CA VAL A 212 -4.84 -29.47 -33.13
C VAL A 212 -5.60 -30.80 -33.16
N ALA A 213 -5.80 -31.45 -32.01
CA ALA A 213 -6.54 -32.71 -31.93
C ALA A 213 -7.99 -32.56 -32.38
N GLU A 214 -8.66 -31.47 -31.93
CA GLU A 214 -10.06 -31.18 -32.31
C GLU A 214 -10.22 -30.83 -33.81
N ASN A 215 -9.25 -30.11 -34.37
CA ASN A 215 -9.37 -29.52 -35.70
C ASN A 215 -8.47 -30.17 -36.75
N LEU A 216 -7.85 -31.32 -36.48
CA LEU A 216 -6.85 -31.97 -37.35
C LEU A 216 -7.36 -32.19 -38.78
N PRO A 217 -8.59 -32.68 -39.03
CA PRO A 217 -9.10 -32.87 -40.38
C PRO A 217 -9.19 -31.56 -41.17
N GLU A 218 -9.65 -30.48 -40.50
CA GLU A 218 -9.77 -29.16 -41.15
C GLU A 218 -8.38 -28.52 -41.39
N ILE A 219 -7.44 -28.72 -40.49
CA ILE A 219 -6.04 -28.27 -40.63
C ILE A 219 -5.43 -28.93 -41.90
N ILE A 220 -5.57 -30.23 -42.03
CA ILE A 220 -5.06 -30.97 -43.19
C ILE A 220 -5.73 -30.47 -44.49
N LYS A 221 -7.06 -30.32 -44.50
CA LYS A 221 -7.83 -29.82 -45.65
C LYS A 221 -7.47 -28.38 -46.04
N SER A 222 -7.09 -27.55 -45.06
CA SER A 222 -6.72 -26.16 -45.29
C SER A 222 -5.26 -25.94 -45.67
N ARG A 223 -4.41 -26.97 -45.66
CA ARG A 223 -2.95 -26.87 -45.86
C ARG A 223 -2.56 -26.23 -47.20
N SER A 224 -3.35 -26.42 -48.24
CA SER A 224 -3.12 -25.84 -49.57
C SER A 224 -3.78 -24.48 -49.78
N LYS A 225 -4.60 -24.01 -48.82
CA LYS A 225 -5.31 -22.74 -48.93
C LYS A 225 -4.40 -21.56 -48.55
N THR A 226 -4.41 -20.52 -49.38
CA THR A 226 -3.54 -19.34 -49.27
C THR A 226 -4.31 -18.05 -48.95
N GLY A 227 -5.60 -18.16 -48.60
CA GLY A 227 -6.43 -17.02 -48.27
C GLY A 227 -6.07 -16.41 -46.91
N ARG A 228 -6.40 -15.11 -46.72
CA ARG A 228 -6.12 -14.34 -45.48
C ARG A 228 -6.60 -15.07 -44.22
N LYS A 229 -7.85 -15.54 -44.22
CA LYS A 229 -8.42 -16.24 -43.04
C LYS A 229 -7.60 -17.48 -42.63
N THR A 230 -7.17 -18.27 -43.61
CA THR A 230 -6.35 -19.47 -43.35
C THR A 230 -4.96 -19.09 -42.82
N LEU A 231 -4.34 -18.06 -43.41
CA LEU A 231 -3.06 -17.53 -42.91
C LEU A 231 -3.15 -17.08 -41.44
N GLU A 232 -4.15 -16.24 -41.15
CA GLU A 232 -4.36 -15.74 -39.76
C GLU A 232 -4.63 -16.86 -38.77
N GLN A 233 -5.43 -17.87 -39.11
CA GLN A 233 -5.68 -19.03 -38.25
C GLN A 233 -4.42 -19.85 -38.00
N ASN A 234 -3.58 -20.04 -39.00
CA ASN A 234 -2.31 -20.75 -38.84
C ASN A 234 -1.35 -19.97 -37.91
N TRP A 235 -1.20 -18.67 -38.14
CA TRP A 235 -0.34 -17.83 -37.29
C TRP A 235 -0.84 -17.79 -35.84
N ARG A 236 -2.13 -17.61 -35.61
CA ARG A 236 -2.70 -17.63 -34.24
C ARG A 236 -2.50 -18.97 -33.52
N ARG A 237 -2.45 -20.07 -34.29
CA ARG A 237 -2.15 -21.39 -33.74
C ARG A 237 -0.69 -21.51 -33.36
N TRP A 238 0.24 -21.07 -34.21
CA TRP A 238 1.68 -21.10 -33.92
C TRP A 238 2.07 -20.15 -32.79
N MET A 239 1.44 -18.98 -32.70
CA MET A 239 1.69 -18.01 -31.64
C MET A 239 1.33 -18.53 -30.25
N LYS A 240 0.61 -19.64 -30.13
CA LYS A 240 0.44 -20.32 -28.82
C LYS A 240 1.73 -20.98 -28.34
N LEU A 241 2.57 -21.44 -29.25
CA LEU A 241 3.87 -22.05 -28.92
C LEU A 241 4.99 -21.01 -28.87
N THR A 242 4.97 -20.05 -29.78
CA THR A 242 5.98 -19.01 -29.92
C THR A 242 5.30 -17.65 -30.13
N PRO A 243 4.96 -16.94 -29.03
CA PRO A 243 4.16 -15.71 -29.12
C PRO A 243 4.91 -14.52 -29.76
N CYS A 244 6.21 -14.65 -29.95
CA CYS A 244 7.06 -13.65 -30.58
C CYS A 244 7.72 -14.23 -31.84
N LEU A 245 7.68 -13.48 -32.95
CA LEU A 245 8.39 -13.77 -34.18
C LEU A 245 9.49 -12.73 -34.37
N VAL A 246 10.71 -13.19 -34.57
CA VAL A 246 11.85 -12.33 -34.97
C VAL A 246 12.05 -12.51 -36.47
N ALA A 247 12.03 -11.42 -37.20
CA ALA A 247 12.24 -11.42 -38.67
C ALA A 247 12.91 -10.14 -39.13
N THR A 248 13.59 -10.21 -40.26
CA THR A 248 14.05 -9.00 -40.95
C THR A 248 12.90 -8.28 -41.64
N PHE A 249 13.02 -6.99 -41.89
CA PHE A 249 12.03 -6.21 -42.63
C PHE A 249 11.76 -6.73 -44.05
N PHE A 250 12.73 -7.39 -44.66
CA PHE A 250 12.54 -8.04 -45.96
C PHE A 250 11.74 -9.36 -45.90
N MET A 251 11.86 -10.07 -44.77
CA MET A 251 11.19 -11.36 -44.62
C MET A 251 9.76 -11.23 -44.11
N LEU A 252 9.52 -10.29 -43.19
CA LEU A 252 8.24 -10.14 -42.51
C LEU A 252 7.05 -9.98 -43.50
N PRO A 253 7.10 -9.17 -44.59
CA PRO A 253 6.03 -9.10 -45.57
C PRO A 253 5.80 -10.41 -46.34
N LYS A 254 6.84 -11.21 -46.56
CA LYS A 254 6.70 -12.52 -47.21
C LYS A 254 5.91 -13.49 -46.39
N GLU A 255 6.17 -13.54 -45.08
CA GLU A 255 5.51 -14.43 -44.12
C GLU A 255 4.02 -14.12 -43.97
N LEU A 256 3.62 -12.86 -44.18
CA LEU A 256 2.24 -12.41 -44.09
C LEU A 256 1.56 -12.18 -45.45
N ARG A 257 2.12 -12.74 -46.49
CA ARG A 257 1.53 -12.72 -47.83
C ARG A 257 0.37 -13.71 -47.93
N CYS A 258 -0.76 -13.28 -48.47
CA CYS A 258 -1.95 -14.08 -48.69
C CYS A 258 -2.55 -13.85 -50.10
N LYS A 259 -3.63 -14.53 -50.42
CA LYS A 259 -4.42 -14.27 -51.61
C LYS A 259 -5.79 -13.71 -51.26
N ARG A 260 -6.25 -12.73 -52.04
CA ARG A 260 -7.60 -12.16 -51.95
C ARG A 260 -8.31 -12.34 -53.30
N HIS A 261 -9.60 -12.63 -53.26
CA HIS A 261 -10.45 -12.64 -54.46
C HIS A 261 -10.89 -11.21 -54.80
N ASP A 262 -10.69 -10.74 -56.00
CA ASP A 262 -10.99 -9.39 -56.46
C ASP A 262 -12.25 -9.28 -57.36
N GLY A 263 -12.99 -10.38 -57.51
CA GLY A 263 -14.14 -10.50 -58.40
C GLY A 263 -13.81 -11.29 -59.66
N ASN A 264 -12.61 -11.19 -60.24
CA ASN A 264 -12.17 -11.86 -61.45
C ASN A 264 -11.22 -13.03 -61.16
N GLY A 265 -10.62 -13.08 -59.99
CA GLY A 265 -9.68 -14.14 -59.63
C GLY A 265 -8.98 -13.90 -58.30
N PHE A 266 -7.92 -14.67 -58.07
CA PHE A 266 -7.11 -14.53 -56.84
C PHE A 266 -5.87 -13.68 -57.13
N VAL A 267 -5.76 -12.56 -56.42
CA VAL A 267 -4.61 -11.66 -56.49
C VAL A 267 -3.79 -11.75 -55.21
N GLY A 268 -2.51 -11.43 -55.32
CA GLY A 268 -1.62 -11.31 -54.15
C GLY A 268 -2.06 -10.17 -53.24
N ALA A 269 -2.06 -10.43 -51.93
CA ALA A 269 -2.39 -9.47 -50.88
C ALA A 269 -1.54 -9.72 -49.64
N TYR A 270 -1.67 -8.88 -48.65
CA TYR A 270 -0.99 -9.01 -47.37
C TYR A 270 -2.00 -8.95 -46.22
N ALA A 271 -1.64 -9.55 -45.07
CA ALA A 271 -2.44 -9.48 -43.84
C ALA A 271 -2.19 -8.16 -43.10
N LEU A 272 -2.70 -7.05 -43.67
CA LEU A 272 -2.57 -5.72 -43.05
C LEU A 272 -3.25 -5.71 -41.68
N ASP A 273 -2.69 -4.94 -40.73
CA ASP A 273 -3.20 -4.80 -39.36
C ASP A 273 -3.34 -6.12 -38.59
N PHE A 274 -2.55 -7.12 -38.94
CA PHE A 274 -2.63 -8.44 -38.30
C PHE A 274 -1.74 -8.54 -37.03
N ILE A 275 -0.56 -7.96 -37.09
CA ILE A 275 0.39 -7.94 -35.95
C ILE A 275 -0.14 -6.96 -34.88
N ASP A 276 -0.29 -7.41 -33.67
CA ASP A 276 -0.77 -6.54 -32.56
C ASP A 276 0.27 -5.49 -32.18
N LEU A 277 1.55 -5.88 -32.06
CA LEU A 277 2.68 -4.99 -31.75
C LEU A 277 3.91 -5.37 -32.57
N LEU A 278 4.43 -4.42 -33.34
CA LEU A 278 5.72 -4.50 -34.02
C LEU A 278 6.77 -3.77 -33.16
N ILE A 279 7.79 -4.49 -32.70
CA ILE A 279 8.95 -3.89 -32.03
C ILE A 279 10.07 -3.79 -33.06
N VAL A 280 10.54 -2.58 -33.27
CA VAL A 280 11.65 -2.28 -34.19
C VAL A 280 12.85 -1.91 -33.36
N ASP A 281 13.88 -2.73 -33.41
CA ASP A 281 15.16 -2.47 -32.78
C ASP A 281 16.15 -1.91 -33.82
N GLU A 282 17.07 -1.07 -33.39
CA GLU A 282 18.08 -0.41 -34.27
C GLU A 282 17.45 0.38 -35.42
N ALA A 283 16.38 1.13 -35.16
CA ALA A 283 15.59 1.83 -36.17
C ALA A 283 16.40 2.84 -36.99
N GLY A 284 17.44 3.45 -36.42
CA GLY A 284 18.32 4.38 -37.11
C GLY A 284 19.09 3.79 -38.31
N GLN A 285 19.15 2.45 -38.40
CA GLN A 285 19.82 1.74 -39.50
C GLN A 285 18.85 1.38 -40.65
N LEU A 286 17.56 1.73 -40.55
CA LEU A 286 16.53 1.33 -41.50
C LEU A 286 16.20 2.42 -42.51
N LEU A 287 16.15 2.05 -43.76
CA LEU A 287 15.59 2.91 -44.81
C LEU A 287 14.05 2.89 -44.74
N PRO A 288 13.39 4.06 -44.75
CA PRO A 288 11.93 4.15 -44.64
C PRO A 288 11.14 3.30 -45.66
N GLU A 289 11.62 3.22 -46.91
CA GLU A 289 11.01 2.43 -47.97
C GLU A 289 11.08 0.91 -47.73
N VAL A 290 12.08 0.46 -46.94
CA VAL A 290 12.19 -0.97 -46.54
C VAL A 290 11.30 -1.24 -45.33
N ALA A 291 11.17 -0.28 -44.45
CA ALA A 291 10.42 -0.40 -43.20
C ALA A 291 8.89 -0.30 -43.43
N ALA A 292 8.44 0.60 -44.32
CA ALA A 292 7.03 0.93 -44.53
C ALA A 292 6.12 -0.30 -44.76
N PRO A 293 6.47 -1.30 -45.59
CA PRO A 293 5.63 -2.50 -45.78
C PRO A 293 5.38 -3.28 -44.47
N SER A 294 6.37 -3.33 -43.56
CA SER A 294 6.26 -4.03 -42.29
C SER A 294 5.37 -3.28 -41.30
N PHE A 295 5.44 -1.94 -41.26
CA PHE A 295 4.55 -1.12 -40.43
C PHE A 295 3.07 -1.27 -40.85
N ALA A 296 2.78 -1.41 -42.14
CA ALA A 296 1.42 -1.64 -42.62
C ALA A 296 0.81 -2.98 -42.16
N LEU A 297 1.61 -3.94 -41.71
CA LEU A 297 1.17 -5.22 -41.16
C LEU A 297 0.79 -5.16 -39.68
N ALA A 298 1.15 -4.09 -39.00
CA ALA A 298 0.98 -3.96 -37.55
C ALA A 298 -0.07 -2.90 -37.20
N ARG A 299 -0.76 -3.13 -36.07
CA ARG A 299 -1.69 -2.16 -35.45
C ARG A 299 -0.96 -1.10 -34.65
N GLN A 300 0.11 -1.49 -33.99
CA GLN A 300 0.95 -0.62 -33.17
C GLN A 300 2.41 -0.94 -33.41
N ALA A 301 3.26 0.06 -33.28
CA ALA A 301 4.70 -0.12 -33.36
C ALA A 301 5.41 0.58 -32.21
N LEU A 302 6.43 -0.09 -31.64
CA LEU A 302 7.41 0.47 -30.75
C LEU A 302 8.74 0.53 -31.49
N VAL A 303 9.26 1.74 -31.67
CA VAL A 303 10.49 1.99 -32.41
C VAL A 303 11.60 2.37 -31.43
N ILE A 304 12.68 1.60 -31.43
CA ILE A 304 13.83 1.77 -30.54
C ILE A 304 15.04 1.99 -31.45
N GLY A 305 15.82 3.00 -31.15
CA GLY A 305 17.05 3.31 -31.88
C GLY A 305 17.55 4.70 -31.55
N ASP A 306 18.81 4.93 -31.82
CA ASP A 306 19.50 6.22 -31.64
C ASP A 306 19.16 7.20 -32.78
#